data_2595652a34e344b017c3e1b29295ee98
#
_entry.id   2595652a34e344b017c3e1b29295ee98
#
_cell.length_a   1.000
_cell.length_b   1.000
_cell.length_c   1.000
_cell.angle_alpha   90.00
_cell.angle_beta   90.00
_cell.angle_gamma   90.00
#
_symmetry.space_group_name_H-M   'P 1'
#
loop_
_entity.id
_entity.type
_entity.pdbx_description
1 polymer ?
#
loop_
_entity_poly.entity_id
_entity_poly.type
_entity_poly.pdbx_seq_one_letter_code
_entity_poly.pdbx_strand_id
1 'polypeptide(L)'
;MFVEEANPPMTQAAQRSSFFRQSGWLMIANIAGGMFMWAVHFLNRFVHAGEYGRFGFFLAVVMLVPTIPLQMVMAQQTAKALANHREHELSGIIRMIWFGTSGLWLLLTILVLVFQKAILARYHLSDPYGLWITLPIVLLTLWMPLFWGVLQGQQNFLWLGWSMMVNGIGRLVIGAVAVIALGAGAPGMMAGVLLGIVAAAVIGAWQTRSLWLTTPQPFDWRNLLRQIVPLMLAFLGFQVLLTGDTVVVKAYFSESQTDFYVSAGTLSRALMWLVLPLAAVMFPRIVHSAARSEKSNLMGMVFLGTAVLSVVGAVGLSLLGPFVVSFVYKPEFVKAASSILPWYASAMVPLALANVLLNDLLARPDSKLSLSLWVFTLAAAYIVALTQFHGSVVTVLKTLGICNLLLLAVCGWFSRKRLTTRTDV
;
A
#
# COMPACT_ATOMS: atom_id res chain seq x y z
N MET A 1 32.43 -31.76 -14.95
CA MET A 1 33.27 -30.57 -15.05
C MET A 1 32.74 -29.79 -16.24
N PHE A 2 31.67 -29.00 -16.02
CA PHE A 2 31.11 -28.13 -17.07
C PHE A 2 31.77 -26.77 -16.90
N VAL A 3 32.55 -26.38 -17.91
CA VAL A 3 33.13 -25.04 -18.01
C VAL A 3 31.97 -24.09 -18.31
N GLU A 4 31.67 -23.24 -17.35
CA GLU A 4 30.72 -22.14 -17.51
C GLU A 4 31.39 -21.10 -18.40
N GLU A 5 30.98 -21.06 -19.67
CA GLU A 5 31.42 -20.02 -20.62
C GLU A 5 31.00 -18.65 -20.06
N ALA A 6 31.96 -17.87 -19.62
CA ALA A 6 31.77 -16.49 -19.20
C ALA A 6 31.25 -15.67 -20.39
N ASN A 7 29.97 -15.32 -20.34
CA ASN A 7 29.39 -14.39 -21.31
C ASN A 7 30.23 -13.12 -21.42
N PRO A 8 30.58 -12.64 -22.60
CA PRO A 8 31.35 -11.42 -22.76
C PRO A 8 30.66 -10.22 -22.12
N PRO A 9 31.37 -9.26 -21.52
CA PRO A 9 30.78 -8.12 -20.88
C PRO A 9 29.91 -7.33 -21.84
N MET A 10 28.64 -7.15 -21.51
CA MET A 10 27.68 -6.39 -22.32
C MET A 10 28.17 -4.96 -22.53
N THR A 11 28.08 -4.47 -23.77
CA THR A 11 28.41 -3.08 -24.10
C THR A 11 27.49 -2.11 -23.32
N GLN A 12 27.95 -0.90 -22.99
CA GLN A 12 27.15 0.11 -22.28
C GLN A 12 25.79 0.41 -22.97
N ALA A 13 25.76 0.34 -24.31
CA ALA A 13 24.53 0.50 -25.07
C ALA A 13 23.55 -0.66 -24.85
N ALA A 14 24.02 -1.90 -24.79
CA ALA A 14 23.23 -3.08 -24.50
C ALA A 14 22.71 -3.07 -23.06
N GLN A 15 23.51 -2.63 -22.09
CA GLN A 15 23.08 -2.45 -20.69
C GLN A 15 21.98 -1.40 -20.58
N ARG A 16 22.11 -0.25 -21.25
CA ARG A 16 21.08 0.80 -21.28
C ARG A 16 19.77 0.31 -21.91
N SER A 17 19.83 -0.36 -23.05
CA SER A 17 18.64 -0.88 -23.73
C SER A 17 17.91 -1.94 -22.88
N SER A 18 18.65 -2.84 -22.23
CA SER A 18 18.11 -3.83 -21.30
C SER A 18 17.43 -3.18 -20.11
N PHE A 19 18.06 -2.15 -19.50
CA PHE A 19 17.49 -1.40 -18.39
C PHE A 19 16.16 -0.71 -18.78
N PHE A 20 16.12 0.00 -19.91
CA PHE A 20 14.89 0.66 -20.38
C PHE A 20 13.77 -0.34 -20.67
N ARG A 21 14.08 -1.48 -21.28
CA ARG A 21 13.11 -2.54 -21.56
C ARG A 21 12.55 -3.15 -20.27
N GLN A 22 13.40 -3.43 -19.28
CA GLN A 22 12.99 -4.02 -18.01
C GLN A 22 12.20 -3.02 -17.16
N SER A 23 12.59 -1.76 -17.14
CA SER A 23 11.86 -0.69 -16.43
C SER A 23 10.50 -0.42 -17.07
N GLY A 24 10.43 -0.44 -18.41
CA GLY A 24 9.17 -0.32 -19.15
C GLY A 24 8.23 -1.50 -18.85
N TRP A 25 8.76 -2.72 -18.82
CA TRP A 25 8.00 -3.91 -18.41
C TRP A 25 7.45 -3.77 -16.99
N LEU A 26 8.27 -3.38 -16.01
CA LEU A 26 7.84 -3.21 -14.63
C LEU A 26 6.71 -2.17 -14.51
N MET A 27 6.82 -1.08 -15.27
CA MET A 27 5.76 -0.05 -15.30
C MET A 27 4.44 -0.62 -15.84
N ILE A 28 4.47 -1.34 -16.96
CA ILE A 28 3.29 -2.00 -17.54
C ILE A 28 2.73 -3.02 -16.56
N ALA A 29 3.57 -3.86 -15.96
CA ALA A 29 3.17 -4.90 -15.03
C ALA A 29 2.54 -4.31 -13.75
N ASN A 30 3.06 -3.19 -13.24
CA ASN A 30 2.52 -2.50 -12.08
C ASN A 30 1.14 -1.90 -12.39
N ILE A 31 1.00 -1.22 -13.53
CA ILE A 31 -0.29 -0.65 -13.97
C ILE A 31 -1.31 -1.77 -14.20
N ALA A 32 -0.97 -2.79 -14.97
CA ALA A 32 -1.87 -3.91 -15.26
C ALA A 32 -2.24 -4.69 -14.00
N GLY A 33 -1.26 -5.02 -13.14
CA GLY A 33 -1.52 -5.67 -11.85
C GLY A 33 -2.43 -4.85 -10.97
N GLY A 34 -2.21 -3.53 -10.87
CA GLY A 34 -3.08 -2.59 -10.16
C GLY A 34 -4.50 -2.56 -10.73
N MET A 35 -4.64 -2.51 -12.05
CA MET A 35 -5.97 -2.56 -12.71
C MET A 35 -6.71 -3.87 -12.41
N PHE A 36 -6.04 -5.02 -12.46
CA PHE A 36 -6.65 -6.30 -12.12
C PHE A 36 -7.02 -6.38 -10.62
N MET A 37 -6.16 -5.88 -9.73
CA MET A 37 -6.49 -5.79 -8.30
C MET A 37 -7.70 -4.90 -8.04
N TRP A 38 -7.83 -3.80 -8.78
CA TRP A 38 -8.97 -2.91 -8.66
C TRP A 38 -10.24 -3.50 -9.31
N ALA A 39 -10.11 -4.23 -10.40
CA ALA A 39 -11.24 -4.82 -11.13
C ALA A 39 -12.07 -5.81 -10.29
N VAL A 40 -11.52 -6.35 -9.19
CA VAL A 40 -12.30 -7.17 -8.24
C VAL A 40 -13.52 -6.44 -7.69
N HIS A 41 -13.51 -5.10 -7.66
CA HIS A 41 -14.62 -4.31 -7.17
C HIS A 41 -15.88 -4.37 -8.08
N PHE A 42 -15.72 -4.73 -9.36
CA PHE A 42 -16.87 -5.05 -10.24
C PHE A 42 -17.67 -6.26 -9.78
N LEU A 43 -17.08 -7.16 -8.98
CA LEU A 43 -17.78 -8.31 -8.41
C LEU A 43 -18.90 -7.91 -7.43
N ASN A 44 -18.91 -6.65 -6.97
CA ASN A 44 -20.05 -6.11 -6.22
C ASN A 44 -21.40 -6.39 -6.91
N ARG A 45 -21.43 -6.42 -8.24
CA ARG A 45 -22.65 -6.67 -9.01
C ARG A 45 -23.24 -8.07 -8.81
N PHE A 46 -22.46 -9.02 -8.30
CA PHE A 46 -22.81 -10.42 -8.17
C PHE A 46 -22.96 -10.89 -6.72
N VAL A 47 -22.64 -10.05 -5.73
CA VAL A 47 -22.75 -10.39 -4.30
C VAL A 47 -24.04 -9.82 -3.68
N HIS A 48 -24.50 -10.39 -2.58
CA HIS A 48 -25.67 -9.89 -1.85
C HIS A 48 -25.37 -8.60 -1.09
N ALA A 49 -26.42 -7.91 -0.63
CA ALA A 49 -26.31 -6.72 0.19
C ALA A 49 -25.53 -7.04 1.49
N GLY A 50 -24.65 -6.13 1.92
CA GLY A 50 -23.78 -6.30 3.09
C GLY A 50 -22.45 -7.02 2.80
N GLU A 51 -22.38 -7.85 1.76
CA GLU A 51 -21.18 -8.62 1.43
C GLU A 51 -20.03 -7.75 0.93
N TYR A 52 -20.33 -6.73 0.14
CA TYR A 52 -19.29 -5.83 -0.36
C TYR A 52 -18.66 -5.00 0.76
N GLY A 53 -19.44 -4.54 1.73
CA GLY A 53 -18.95 -3.86 2.92
C GLY A 53 -18.08 -4.76 3.81
N ARG A 54 -18.45 -6.06 3.93
CA ARG A 54 -17.62 -7.07 4.62
C ARG A 54 -16.28 -7.27 3.90
N PHE A 55 -16.30 -7.43 2.58
CA PHE A 55 -15.08 -7.52 1.78
C PHE A 55 -14.19 -6.27 1.96
N GLY A 56 -14.78 -5.07 1.86
CA GLY A 56 -14.06 -3.81 2.05
C GLY A 56 -13.45 -3.66 3.44
N PHE A 57 -14.14 -4.13 4.49
CA PHE A 57 -13.63 -4.17 5.84
C PHE A 57 -12.39 -5.08 5.95
N PHE A 58 -12.46 -6.33 5.48
CA PHE A 58 -11.32 -7.24 5.52
C PHE A 58 -10.15 -6.71 4.69
N LEU A 59 -10.44 -6.13 3.53
CA LEU A 59 -9.41 -5.51 2.69
C LEU A 59 -8.76 -4.32 3.40
N ALA A 60 -9.54 -3.48 4.10
CA ALA A 60 -9.01 -2.36 4.88
C ALA A 60 -8.07 -2.85 6.00
N VAL A 61 -8.41 -3.94 6.70
CA VAL A 61 -7.53 -4.57 7.70
C VAL A 61 -6.21 -5.02 7.08
N VAL A 62 -6.24 -5.67 5.91
CA VAL A 62 -5.01 -6.05 5.18
C VAL A 62 -4.19 -4.81 4.78
N MET A 63 -4.85 -3.73 4.35
CA MET A 63 -4.18 -2.50 3.92
C MET A 63 -3.55 -1.70 5.08
N LEU A 64 -3.90 -1.98 6.34
CA LEU A 64 -3.20 -1.40 7.49
C LEU A 64 -1.73 -1.85 7.60
N VAL A 65 -1.35 -2.95 6.97
CA VAL A 65 0.04 -3.44 6.97
C VAL A 65 0.93 -2.52 6.13
N PRO A 66 1.94 -1.84 6.72
CA PRO A 66 2.81 -0.92 6.00
C PRO A 66 3.89 -1.67 5.21
N THR A 67 3.60 -2.04 3.98
CA THR A 67 4.49 -2.86 3.13
C THR A 67 5.61 -2.08 2.46
N ILE A 68 5.34 -0.84 2.04
CA ILE A 68 6.25 -0.01 1.22
C ILE A 68 7.61 0.22 1.90
N PRO A 69 7.68 0.65 3.19
CA PRO A 69 8.97 0.92 3.82
C PRO A 69 9.85 -0.31 3.90
N LEU A 70 9.27 -1.46 4.21
CA LEU A 70 10.03 -2.70 4.33
C LEU A 70 10.58 -3.14 2.98
N GLN A 71 9.79 -3.00 1.91
CA GLN A 71 10.24 -3.28 0.53
C GLN A 71 11.39 -2.36 0.13
N MET A 72 11.29 -1.05 0.41
CA MET A 72 12.35 -0.08 0.11
C MET A 72 13.66 -0.40 0.84
N VAL A 73 13.59 -0.71 2.14
CA VAL A 73 14.77 -1.09 2.92
C VAL A 73 15.36 -2.39 2.41
N MET A 74 14.54 -3.39 2.10
CA MET A 74 15.01 -4.66 1.54
C MET A 74 15.68 -4.48 0.18
N ALA A 75 15.11 -3.66 -0.70
CA ALA A 75 15.73 -3.35 -2.00
C ALA A 75 17.10 -2.68 -1.83
N GLN A 76 17.20 -1.71 -0.91
CA GLN A 76 18.45 -1.03 -0.60
C GLN A 76 19.51 -1.98 0.00
N GLN A 77 19.12 -2.81 0.97
CA GLN A 77 20.05 -3.76 1.61
C GLN A 77 20.51 -4.83 0.62
N THR A 78 19.61 -5.31 -0.25
CA THR A 78 19.96 -6.28 -1.30
C THR A 78 20.95 -5.68 -2.29
N ALA A 79 20.68 -4.49 -2.82
CA ALA A 79 21.60 -3.84 -3.77
C ALA A 79 22.97 -3.60 -3.14
N LYS A 80 23.01 -3.16 -1.87
CA LYS A 80 24.24 -2.93 -1.12
C LYS A 80 25.02 -4.23 -0.86
N ALA A 81 24.32 -5.30 -0.49
CA ALA A 81 24.93 -6.60 -0.21
C ALA A 81 25.56 -7.21 -1.48
N LEU A 82 24.83 -7.18 -2.59
CA LEU A 82 25.34 -7.68 -3.87
C LEU A 82 26.55 -6.88 -4.39
N ALA A 83 26.51 -5.54 -4.27
CA ALA A 83 27.64 -4.69 -4.67
C ALA A 83 28.92 -4.92 -3.83
N ASN A 84 28.81 -5.42 -2.60
CA ASN A 84 29.91 -5.65 -1.69
C ASN A 84 30.22 -7.14 -1.42
N HIS A 85 29.60 -8.06 -2.15
CA HIS A 85 29.74 -9.53 -1.99
C HIS A 85 29.42 -10.01 -0.57
N ARG A 86 28.30 -9.49 0.01
CA ARG A 86 27.85 -9.80 1.38
C ARG A 86 26.49 -10.53 1.40
N GLU A 87 26.32 -11.50 0.52
CA GLU A 87 25.05 -12.25 0.39
C GLU A 87 24.70 -13.04 1.65
N HIS A 88 25.72 -13.48 2.41
CA HIS A 88 25.53 -14.17 3.70
C HIS A 88 24.95 -13.26 4.79
N GLU A 89 25.34 -11.97 4.86
CA GLU A 89 24.74 -10.99 5.76
C GLU A 89 23.29 -10.72 5.33
N LEU A 90 23.03 -10.60 4.02
CA LEU A 90 21.69 -10.42 3.50
C LEU A 90 20.76 -11.58 3.86
N SER A 91 21.26 -12.82 3.79
CA SER A 91 20.50 -14.01 4.25
C SER A 91 20.11 -13.87 5.72
N GLY A 92 21.02 -13.38 6.57
CA GLY A 92 20.74 -13.10 7.98
C GLY A 92 19.62 -12.05 8.15
N ILE A 93 19.69 -10.95 7.39
CA ILE A 93 18.67 -9.89 7.40
C ILE A 93 17.30 -10.44 6.99
N ILE A 94 17.22 -11.17 5.87
CA ILE A 94 15.98 -11.75 5.36
C ILE A 94 15.35 -12.66 6.40
N ARG A 95 16.13 -13.56 7.00
CA ARG A 95 15.64 -14.51 8.03
C ARG A 95 15.17 -13.79 9.28
N MET A 96 15.91 -12.78 9.77
CA MET A 96 15.49 -12.01 10.94
C MET A 96 14.13 -11.35 10.72
N ILE A 97 13.95 -10.69 9.57
CA ILE A 97 12.68 -10.01 9.25
C ILE A 97 11.57 -11.05 9.05
N TRP A 98 11.85 -12.17 8.39
CA TRP A 98 10.88 -13.23 8.16
C TRP A 98 10.39 -13.85 9.48
N PHE A 99 11.31 -14.22 10.38
CA PHE A 99 10.94 -14.75 11.69
C PHE A 99 10.26 -13.69 12.57
N GLY A 100 10.74 -12.44 12.56
CA GLY A 100 10.16 -11.35 13.33
C GLY A 100 8.73 -11.04 12.89
N THR A 101 8.48 -10.93 11.59
CA THR A 101 7.13 -10.68 11.05
C THR A 101 6.21 -11.88 11.23
N SER A 102 6.72 -13.12 11.11
CA SER A 102 5.96 -14.34 11.38
C SER A 102 5.60 -14.48 12.87
N GLY A 103 6.52 -14.15 13.77
CA GLY A 103 6.26 -14.15 15.21
C GLY A 103 5.22 -13.10 15.61
N LEU A 104 5.32 -11.88 15.06
CA LEU A 104 4.31 -10.84 15.25
C LEU A 104 2.94 -11.27 14.72
N TRP A 105 2.89 -11.84 13.52
CA TRP A 105 1.67 -12.36 12.93
C TRP A 105 1.07 -13.48 13.78
N LEU A 106 1.88 -14.41 14.27
CA LEU A 106 1.40 -15.50 15.13
C LEU A 106 0.76 -14.97 16.41
N LEU A 107 1.42 -14.00 17.07
CA LEU A 107 0.86 -13.32 18.24
C LEU A 107 -0.49 -12.67 17.95
N LEU A 108 -0.57 -11.89 16.87
CA LEU A 108 -1.81 -11.23 16.45
C LEU A 108 -2.88 -12.27 16.09
N THR A 109 -2.52 -13.35 15.41
CA THR A 109 -3.45 -14.45 15.07
C THR A 109 -4.03 -15.11 16.31
N ILE A 110 -3.19 -15.41 17.31
CA ILE A 110 -3.66 -15.97 18.59
C ILE A 110 -4.64 -15.00 19.26
N LEU A 111 -4.32 -13.71 19.34
CA LEU A 111 -5.21 -12.69 19.91
C LEU A 111 -6.55 -12.63 19.14
N VAL A 112 -6.52 -12.63 17.81
CA VAL A 112 -7.73 -12.62 16.99
C VAL A 112 -8.58 -13.86 17.22
N LEU A 113 -7.97 -15.05 17.32
CA LEU A 113 -8.71 -16.30 17.57
C LEU A 113 -9.29 -16.36 18.97
N VAL A 114 -8.56 -15.88 19.99
CA VAL A 114 -9.05 -15.79 21.39
C VAL A 114 -10.24 -14.84 21.48
N PHE A 115 -10.16 -13.67 20.84
CA PHE A 115 -11.22 -12.67 20.87
C PHE A 115 -12.20 -12.79 19.70
N GLN A 116 -12.19 -13.90 18.95
CA GLN A 116 -13.00 -14.08 17.74
C GLN A 116 -14.47 -13.79 17.96
N LYS A 117 -15.07 -14.31 19.02
CA LYS A 117 -16.51 -14.10 19.33
C LYS A 117 -16.82 -12.60 19.51
N ALA A 118 -15.96 -11.87 20.23
CA ALA A 118 -16.13 -10.43 20.44
C ALA A 118 -15.94 -9.64 19.13
N ILE A 119 -14.99 -10.05 18.28
CA ILE A 119 -14.76 -9.43 16.96
C ILE A 119 -15.98 -9.66 16.06
N LEU A 120 -16.48 -10.90 15.95
CA LEU A 120 -17.67 -11.21 15.14
C LEU A 120 -18.87 -10.38 15.59
N ALA A 121 -19.13 -10.31 16.91
CA ALA A 121 -20.23 -9.51 17.46
C ALA A 121 -20.04 -8.01 17.20
N ARG A 122 -18.83 -7.47 17.41
CA ARG A 122 -18.54 -6.04 17.25
C ARG A 122 -18.69 -5.55 15.81
N TYR A 123 -18.30 -6.36 14.84
CA TYR A 123 -18.33 -6.01 13.43
C TYR A 123 -19.52 -6.62 12.68
N HIS A 124 -20.51 -7.15 13.41
CA HIS A 124 -21.74 -7.75 12.86
C HIS A 124 -21.42 -8.77 11.73
N LEU A 125 -20.47 -9.66 11.98
CA LEU A 125 -20.09 -10.71 11.03
C LEU A 125 -20.89 -11.97 11.35
N SER A 126 -21.59 -12.50 10.36
CA SER A 126 -22.44 -13.70 10.49
C SER A 126 -21.63 -14.99 10.65
N ASP A 127 -20.42 -15.01 10.09
CA ASP A 127 -19.54 -16.16 10.05
C ASP A 127 -18.07 -15.76 10.18
N PRO A 128 -17.18 -16.68 10.59
CA PRO A 128 -15.76 -16.39 10.77
C PRO A 128 -14.93 -16.57 9.49
N TYR A 129 -15.48 -17.06 8.39
CA TYR A 129 -14.69 -17.46 7.21
C TYR A 129 -13.87 -16.31 6.62
N GLY A 130 -14.48 -15.13 6.48
CA GLY A 130 -13.77 -13.94 6.02
C GLY A 130 -12.60 -13.56 6.93
N LEU A 131 -12.79 -13.67 8.25
CA LEU A 131 -11.74 -13.43 9.24
C LEU A 131 -10.60 -14.46 9.11
N TRP A 132 -10.92 -15.76 9.02
CA TRP A 132 -9.92 -16.80 8.88
C TRP A 132 -9.11 -16.69 7.59
N ILE A 133 -9.74 -16.31 6.47
CA ILE A 133 -9.05 -16.08 5.20
C ILE A 133 -8.15 -14.84 5.29
N THR A 134 -8.55 -13.82 6.07
CA THR A 134 -7.76 -12.59 6.23
C THR A 134 -6.44 -12.85 6.96
N LEU A 135 -6.39 -13.78 7.91
CA LEU A 135 -5.17 -14.08 8.68
C LEU A 135 -3.98 -14.48 7.79
N PRO A 136 -4.07 -15.51 6.91
CA PRO A 136 -2.98 -15.84 6.01
C PRO A 136 -2.69 -14.76 4.98
N ILE A 137 -3.68 -13.95 4.56
CA ILE A 137 -3.42 -12.80 3.68
C ILE A 137 -2.51 -11.79 4.40
N VAL A 138 -2.76 -11.48 5.67
CA VAL A 138 -1.90 -10.58 6.47
C VAL A 138 -0.49 -11.12 6.56
N LEU A 139 -0.30 -12.44 6.80
CA LEU A 139 1.03 -13.06 6.82
C LEU A 139 1.76 -12.86 5.50
N LEU A 140 1.11 -13.22 4.40
CA LEU A 140 1.71 -13.08 3.07
C LEU A 140 1.97 -11.61 2.72
N THR A 141 1.09 -10.69 3.14
CA THR A 141 1.29 -9.25 2.97
C THR A 141 2.52 -8.75 3.73
N LEU A 142 2.83 -9.32 4.90
CA LEU A 142 4.07 -9.03 5.64
C LEU A 142 5.33 -9.61 4.96
N TRP A 143 5.20 -10.72 4.24
CA TRP A 143 6.33 -11.37 3.55
C TRP A 143 6.60 -10.81 2.15
N MET A 144 5.57 -10.33 1.44
CA MET A 144 5.73 -9.82 0.07
C MET A 144 6.82 -8.73 -0.05
N PRO A 145 6.96 -7.78 0.89
CA PRO A 145 8.05 -6.81 0.87
C PRO A 145 9.45 -7.42 0.85
N LEU A 146 9.64 -8.58 1.49
CA LEU A 146 10.93 -9.29 1.47
C LEU A 146 11.25 -9.75 0.06
N PHE A 147 10.32 -10.47 -0.59
CA PHE A 147 10.52 -11.00 -1.93
C PHE A 147 10.63 -9.88 -2.97
N TRP A 148 9.70 -8.93 -2.97
CA TRP A 148 9.70 -7.82 -3.92
C TRP A 148 10.89 -6.88 -3.72
N GLY A 149 11.29 -6.63 -2.47
CA GLY A 149 12.48 -5.83 -2.16
C GLY A 149 13.76 -6.51 -2.65
N VAL A 150 13.90 -7.82 -2.45
CA VAL A 150 15.05 -8.59 -2.96
C VAL A 150 15.07 -8.57 -4.49
N LEU A 151 13.95 -8.87 -5.17
CA LEU A 151 13.86 -8.82 -6.64
C LEU A 151 14.20 -7.42 -7.18
N GLN A 152 13.72 -6.37 -6.51
CA GLN A 152 14.01 -4.98 -6.87
C GLN A 152 15.50 -4.64 -6.68
N GLY A 153 16.10 -5.07 -5.58
CA GLY A 153 17.52 -4.87 -5.30
C GLY A 153 18.45 -5.64 -6.24
N GLN A 154 18.02 -6.81 -6.71
CA GLN A 154 18.68 -7.60 -7.76
C GLN A 154 18.47 -7.02 -9.17
N GLN A 155 17.62 -6.00 -9.32
CA GLN A 155 17.15 -5.49 -10.63
C GLN A 155 16.44 -6.55 -11.47
N ASN A 156 15.87 -7.58 -10.85
CA ASN A 156 15.09 -8.62 -11.49
C ASN A 156 13.65 -8.14 -11.74
N PHE A 157 13.51 -7.11 -12.57
CA PHE A 157 12.24 -6.45 -12.84
C PHE A 157 11.26 -7.32 -13.62
N LEU A 158 11.76 -8.33 -14.32
CA LEU A 158 10.90 -9.28 -15.05
C LEU A 158 10.03 -10.07 -14.07
N TRP A 159 10.65 -10.73 -13.09
CA TRP A 159 9.91 -11.55 -12.13
C TRP A 159 9.18 -10.73 -11.06
N LEU A 160 9.70 -9.55 -10.72
CA LEU A 160 8.97 -8.58 -9.91
C LEU A 160 7.64 -8.20 -10.60
N GLY A 161 7.68 -7.86 -11.88
CA GLY A 161 6.49 -7.52 -12.66
C GLY A 161 5.51 -8.69 -12.79
N TRP A 162 5.99 -9.89 -13.07
CA TRP A 162 5.15 -11.08 -13.13
C TRP A 162 4.48 -11.38 -11.78
N SER A 163 5.21 -11.27 -10.67
CA SER A 163 4.65 -11.46 -9.33
C SER A 163 3.51 -10.47 -9.05
N MET A 164 3.67 -9.19 -9.43
CA MET A 164 2.63 -8.18 -9.29
C MET A 164 1.40 -8.46 -10.17
N MET A 165 1.63 -8.83 -11.44
CA MET A 165 0.53 -9.16 -12.37
C MET A 165 -0.26 -10.39 -11.93
N VAL A 166 0.43 -11.47 -11.56
CA VAL A 166 -0.20 -12.72 -11.12
C VAL A 166 -1.01 -12.51 -9.85
N ASN A 167 -0.54 -11.65 -8.92
CA ASN A 167 -1.33 -11.24 -7.77
C ASN A 167 -2.67 -10.61 -8.19
N GLY A 168 -2.63 -9.65 -9.12
CA GLY A 168 -3.85 -8.97 -9.60
C GLY A 168 -4.78 -9.90 -10.37
N ILE A 169 -4.24 -10.65 -11.34
CA ILE A 169 -5.00 -11.60 -12.17
C ILE A 169 -5.63 -12.68 -11.29
N GLY A 170 -4.85 -13.30 -10.39
CA GLY A 170 -5.33 -14.34 -9.49
C GLY A 170 -6.47 -13.84 -8.61
N ARG A 171 -6.32 -12.63 -8.04
CA ARG A 171 -7.35 -11.97 -7.24
C ARG A 171 -8.65 -11.79 -8.02
N LEU A 172 -8.59 -11.32 -9.26
CA LEU A 172 -9.78 -11.10 -10.09
C LEU A 172 -10.39 -12.42 -10.56
N VAL A 173 -9.59 -13.32 -11.17
CA VAL A 173 -10.10 -14.55 -11.79
C VAL A 173 -10.66 -15.51 -10.74
N ILE A 174 -9.91 -15.75 -9.67
CA ILE A 174 -10.33 -16.67 -8.61
C ILE A 174 -11.50 -16.08 -7.82
N GLY A 175 -11.45 -14.75 -7.52
CA GLY A 175 -12.57 -14.06 -6.91
C GLY A 175 -13.84 -14.10 -7.76
N ALA A 176 -13.72 -13.93 -9.09
CA ALA A 176 -14.85 -14.05 -10.00
C ALA A 176 -15.44 -15.47 -10.02
N VAL A 177 -14.61 -16.50 -10.12
CA VAL A 177 -15.07 -17.89 -10.05
C VAL A 177 -15.77 -18.18 -8.70
N ALA A 178 -15.16 -17.77 -7.58
CA ALA A 178 -15.73 -18.00 -6.26
C ALA A 178 -17.07 -17.27 -6.06
N VAL A 179 -17.21 -16.06 -6.57
CA VAL A 179 -18.45 -15.26 -6.43
C VAL A 179 -19.50 -15.70 -7.43
N ILE A 180 -19.15 -15.82 -8.72
CA ILE A 180 -20.14 -16.03 -9.79
C ILE A 180 -20.57 -17.50 -9.89
N ALA A 181 -19.60 -18.43 -9.81
CA ALA A 181 -19.89 -19.85 -9.96
C ALA A 181 -20.28 -20.53 -8.63
N LEU A 182 -19.71 -20.11 -7.49
CA LEU A 182 -19.93 -20.75 -6.20
C LEU A 182 -20.82 -19.91 -5.24
N GLY A 183 -21.16 -18.67 -5.60
CA GLY A 183 -21.98 -17.78 -4.75
C GLY A 183 -21.34 -17.42 -3.41
N ALA A 184 -20.02 -17.45 -3.30
CA ALA A 184 -19.30 -17.42 -2.02
C ALA A 184 -19.20 -16.01 -1.37
N GLY A 185 -19.83 -14.97 -1.92
CA GLY A 185 -19.89 -13.62 -1.32
C GLY A 185 -18.53 -13.00 -0.97
N ALA A 186 -18.46 -12.31 0.17
CA ALA A 186 -17.23 -11.68 0.68
C ALA A 186 -16.08 -12.68 0.94
N PRO A 187 -16.31 -13.85 1.54
CA PRO A 187 -15.27 -14.88 1.67
C PRO A 187 -14.70 -15.32 0.32
N GLY A 188 -15.53 -15.43 -0.73
CA GLY A 188 -15.09 -15.76 -2.08
C GLY A 188 -14.18 -14.67 -2.68
N MET A 189 -14.54 -13.41 -2.50
CA MET A 189 -13.68 -12.29 -2.91
C MET A 189 -12.34 -12.31 -2.16
N MET A 190 -12.35 -12.60 -0.86
CA MET A 190 -11.13 -12.72 -0.03
C MET A 190 -10.31 -13.95 -0.41
N ALA A 191 -10.93 -15.07 -0.81
CA ALA A 191 -10.22 -16.24 -1.34
C ALA A 191 -9.46 -15.89 -2.63
N GLY A 192 -10.03 -15.06 -3.50
CA GLY A 192 -9.34 -14.51 -4.66
C GLY A 192 -8.10 -13.70 -4.26
N VAL A 193 -8.21 -12.85 -3.23
CA VAL A 193 -7.06 -12.09 -2.68
C VAL A 193 -6.00 -13.05 -2.15
N LEU A 194 -6.40 -14.08 -1.38
CA LEU A 194 -5.48 -15.05 -0.80
C LEU A 194 -4.71 -15.81 -1.88
N LEU A 195 -5.40 -16.41 -2.83
CA LEU A 195 -4.76 -17.24 -3.84
C LEU A 195 -3.93 -16.42 -4.83
N GLY A 196 -4.34 -15.19 -5.12
CA GLY A 196 -3.53 -14.24 -5.90
C GLY A 196 -2.21 -13.90 -5.21
N ILE A 197 -2.23 -13.57 -3.91
CA ILE A 197 -1.01 -13.27 -3.16
C ILE A 197 -0.16 -14.52 -2.89
N VAL A 198 -0.77 -15.71 -2.72
CA VAL A 198 -0.04 -16.99 -2.63
C VAL A 198 0.76 -17.23 -3.92
N ALA A 199 0.14 -17.11 -5.09
CA ALA A 199 0.82 -17.29 -6.36
C ALA A 199 1.99 -16.29 -6.54
N ALA A 200 1.77 -15.03 -6.18
CA ALA A 200 2.81 -14.01 -6.18
C ALA A 200 3.96 -14.33 -5.20
N ALA A 201 3.63 -14.80 -4.00
CA ALA A 201 4.61 -15.18 -2.99
C ALA A 201 5.45 -16.41 -3.42
N VAL A 202 4.83 -17.40 -4.07
CA VAL A 202 5.53 -18.56 -4.65
C VAL A 202 6.54 -18.11 -5.70
N ILE A 203 6.15 -17.21 -6.63
CA ILE A 203 7.08 -16.65 -7.62
C ILE A 203 8.23 -15.92 -6.91
N GLY A 204 7.91 -15.03 -5.97
CA GLY A 204 8.90 -14.25 -5.25
C GLY A 204 9.86 -15.12 -4.45
N ALA A 205 9.36 -16.07 -3.67
CA ALA A 205 10.15 -17.01 -2.88
C ALA A 205 11.07 -17.87 -3.76
N TRP A 206 10.54 -18.41 -4.88
CA TRP A 206 11.32 -19.23 -5.79
C TRP A 206 12.47 -18.47 -6.45
N GLN A 207 12.20 -17.25 -6.91
CA GLN A 207 13.21 -16.43 -7.58
C GLN A 207 14.29 -15.89 -6.63
N THR A 208 13.98 -15.75 -5.36
CA THR A 208 14.94 -15.24 -4.36
C THR A 208 15.58 -16.34 -3.52
N ARG A 209 15.26 -17.62 -3.76
CA ARG A 209 15.66 -18.76 -2.92
C ARG A 209 17.18 -18.86 -2.69
N SER A 210 17.99 -18.55 -3.67
CA SER A 210 19.46 -18.60 -3.56
C SER A 210 19.97 -17.70 -2.43
N LEU A 211 19.36 -16.53 -2.20
CA LEU A 211 19.80 -15.57 -1.19
C LEU A 211 19.34 -15.95 0.23
N TRP A 212 18.10 -16.41 0.40
CA TRP A 212 17.62 -16.73 1.75
C TRP A 212 17.90 -18.17 2.20
N LEU A 213 18.28 -19.07 1.30
CA LEU A 213 18.80 -20.42 1.63
C LEU A 213 20.29 -20.43 1.95
N THR A 214 21.04 -19.39 1.56
CA THR A 214 22.46 -19.23 1.89
C THR A 214 22.68 -19.21 3.41
N THR A 215 23.83 -19.70 3.90
CA THR A 215 24.16 -19.68 5.33
C THR A 215 24.23 -18.24 5.86
N PRO A 216 23.47 -17.92 6.93
CA PRO A 216 23.45 -16.55 7.43
C PRO A 216 24.73 -16.19 8.16
N GLN A 217 25.17 -14.93 8.03
CA GLN A 217 26.23 -14.34 8.85
C GLN A 217 25.68 -13.25 9.76
N PRO A 218 26.37 -12.97 10.89
CA PRO A 218 26.02 -11.86 11.76
C PRO A 218 26.05 -10.51 11.03
N PHE A 219 25.10 -9.65 11.36
CA PHE A 219 24.99 -8.28 10.82
C PHE A 219 24.53 -7.32 11.91
N ASP A 220 24.66 -6.01 11.68
CA ASP A 220 24.23 -4.98 12.62
C ASP A 220 22.71 -4.79 12.59
N TRP A 221 21.98 -5.66 13.32
CA TRP A 221 20.53 -5.62 13.43
C TRP A 221 20.01 -4.37 14.14
N ARG A 222 20.79 -3.78 15.07
CA ARG A 222 20.39 -2.55 15.78
C ARG A 222 20.31 -1.36 14.84
N ASN A 223 21.28 -1.21 13.96
CA ASN A 223 21.28 -0.16 12.96
C ASN A 223 20.14 -0.37 11.94
N LEU A 224 19.89 -1.61 11.54
CA LEU A 224 18.77 -1.94 10.66
C LEU A 224 17.41 -1.59 11.30
N LEU A 225 17.19 -1.93 12.56
CA LEU A 225 15.96 -1.55 13.28
C LEU A 225 15.80 -0.04 13.43
N ARG A 226 16.88 0.69 13.71
CA ARG A 226 16.85 2.18 13.74
C ARG A 226 16.43 2.79 12.41
N GLN A 227 16.69 2.12 11.29
CA GLN A 227 16.23 2.56 9.98
C GLN A 227 14.76 2.16 9.72
N ILE A 228 14.37 0.93 10.05
CA ILE A 228 13.06 0.37 9.74
C ILE A 228 11.95 0.96 10.63
N VAL A 229 12.17 1.02 11.96
CA VAL A 229 11.13 1.35 12.93
C VAL A 229 10.48 2.72 12.67
N PRO A 230 11.23 3.82 12.44
CA PRO A 230 10.59 5.10 12.14
C PRO A 230 9.75 5.06 10.87
N LEU A 231 10.25 4.38 9.82
CA LEU A 231 9.51 4.25 8.57
C LEU A 231 8.22 3.45 8.76
N MET A 232 8.29 2.32 9.49
CA MET A 232 7.11 1.49 9.78
C MET A 232 6.07 2.27 10.58
N LEU A 233 6.46 3.04 11.60
CA LEU A 233 5.55 3.87 12.39
C LEU A 233 4.87 4.96 11.54
N ALA A 234 5.63 5.67 10.71
CA ALA A 234 5.08 6.72 9.85
C ALA A 234 4.08 6.15 8.84
N PHE A 235 4.45 5.05 8.16
CA PHE A 235 3.57 4.45 7.16
C PHE A 235 2.39 3.71 7.79
N LEU A 236 2.54 3.11 8.98
CA LEU A 236 1.39 2.57 9.72
C LEU A 236 0.39 3.68 10.06
N GLY A 237 0.87 4.82 10.59
CA GLY A 237 0.01 5.97 10.84
C GLY A 237 -0.65 6.49 9.56
N PHE A 238 0.08 6.54 8.46
CA PHE A 238 -0.48 6.91 7.16
C PHE A 238 -1.56 5.93 6.68
N GLN A 239 -1.33 4.61 6.80
CA GLN A 239 -2.32 3.59 6.42
C GLN A 239 -3.58 3.64 7.30
N VAL A 240 -3.43 3.95 8.57
CA VAL A 240 -4.58 4.19 9.48
C VAL A 240 -5.40 5.39 9.00
N LEU A 241 -4.79 6.49 8.61
CA LEU A 241 -5.48 7.65 8.03
C LEU A 241 -6.09 7.36 6.66
N LEU A 242 -5.53 6.42 5.90
CA LEU A 242 -6.02 6.04 4.57
C LEU A 242 -7.23 5.08 4.64
N THR A 243 -7.25 4.14 5.60
CA THR A 243 -8.22 3.02 5.58
C THR A 243 -8.90 2.72 6.92
N GLY A 244 -8.43 3.31 8.03
CA GLY A 244 -8.96 3.05 9.36
C GLY A 244 -10.43 3.46 9.55
N ASP A 245 -10.88 4.46 8.80
CA ASP A 245 -12.28 4.87 8.72
C ASP A 245 -13.22 3.71 8.34
N THR A 246 -12.82 2.88 7.39
CA THR A 246 -13.62 1.72 6.93
C THR A 246 -13.81 0.71 8.07
N VAL A 247 -12.78 0.49 8.88
CA VAL A 247 -12.85 -0.42 10.04
C VAL A 247 -13.84 0.14 11.08
N VAL A 248 -13.80 1.44 11.35
CA VAL A 248 -14.71 2.09 12.32
C VAL A 248 -16.13 2.10 11.77
N VAL A 249 -16.33 2.43 10.50
CA VAL A 249 -17.66 2.43 9.88
C VAL A 249 -18.32 1.06 9.98
N LYS A 250 -17.58 -0.04 9.71
CA LYS A 250 -18.12 -1.40 9.86
C LYS A 250 -18.55 -1.74 11.27
N ALA A 251 -17.97 -1.10 12.30
CA ALA A 251 -18.29 -1.36 13.69
C ALA A 251 -19.53 -0.58 14.21
N TYR A 252 -19.90 0.54 13.58
CA TYR A 252 -20.91 1.45 14.10
C TYR A 252 -22.10 1.68 13.17
N PHE A 253 -22.01 1.32 11.89
CA PHE A 253 -23.05 1.56 10.89
C PHE A 253 -23.68 0.27 10.39
N SER A 254 -24.86 0.37 9.78
CA SER A 254 -25.55 -0.75 9.18
C SER A 254 -24.78 -1.35 8.00
N GLU A 255 -25.11 -2.58 7.62
CA GLU A 255 -24.48 -3.27 6.48
C GLU A 255 -24.63 -2.48 5.18
N SER A 256 -25.81 -1.95 4.88
CA SER A 256 -26.03 -1.16 3.67
C SER A 256 -25.26 0.17 3.68
N GLN A 257 -25.19 0.85 4.82
CA GLN A 257 -24.37 2.07 4.94
C GLN A 257 -22.90 1.77 4.76
N THR A 258 -22.42 0.64 5.28
CA THR A 258 -21.05 0.17 5.08
C THR A 258 -20.76 -0.14 3.62
N ASP A 259 -21.70 -0.80 2.92
CA ASP A 259 -21.60 -1.06 1.48
C ASP A 259 -21.38 0.24 0.69
N PHE A 260 -22.24 1.24 0.91
CA PHE A 260 -22.14 2.52 0.22
C PHE A 260 -20.88 3.29 0.56
N TYR A 261 -20.47 3.24 1.85
CA TYR A 261 -19.25 3.86 2.33
C TYR A 261 -18.01 3.26 1.66
N VAL A 262 -17.91 1.93 1.63
CA VAL A 262 -16.80 1.21 1.00
C VAL A 262 -16.76 1.49 -0.51
N SER A 263 -17.91 1.58 -1.17
CA SER A 263 -18.00 1.91 -2.60
C SER A 263 -17.44 3.30 -2.90
N ALA A 264 -17.89 4.31 -2.17
CA ALA A 264 -17.38 5.68 -2.30
C ALA A 264 -15.90 5.78 -1.92
N GLY A 265 -15.50 5.07 -0.85
CA GLY A 265 -14.11 5.02 -0.38
C GLY A 265 -13.17 4.40 -1.40
N THR A 266 -13.56 3.32 -2.04
CA THR A 266 -12.77 2.66 -3.11
C THR A 266 -12.52 3.61 -4.28
N LEU A 267 -13.54 4.33 -4.74
CA LEU A 267 -13.40 5.31 -5.82
C LEU A 267 -12.54 6.51 -5.39
N SER A 268 -12.76 7.04 -4.18
CA SER A 268 -12.02 8.22 -3.69
C SER A 268 -10.56 7.91 -3.42
N ARG A 269 -10.24 6.72 -2.88
CA ARG A 269 -8.86 6.27 -2.67
C ARG A 269 -8.11 6.05 -3.98
N ALA A 270 -8.79 5.83 -5.09
CA ALA A 270 -8.18 5.77 -6.41
C ALA A 270 -7.46 7.07 -6.79
N LEU A 271 -7.81 8.22 -6.20
CA LEU A 271 -7.07 9.48 -6.35
C LEU A 271 -5.60 9.36 -5.93
N MET A 272 -5.30 8.51 -4.95
CA MET A 272 -3.91 8.23 -4.54
C MET A 272 -3.11 7.56 -5.66
N TRP A 273 -3.75 6.71 -6.46
CA TRP A 273 -3.12 6.02 -7.59
C TRP A 273 -2.97 6.92 -8.82
N LEU A 274 -3.83 7.92 -8.96
CA LEU A 274 -3.76 8.89 -10.06
C LEU A 274 -2.46 9.72 -10.02
N VAL A 275 -1.89 9.90 -8.84
CA VAL A 275 -0.66 10.69 -8.62
C VAL A 275 0.62 9.87 -8.90
N LEU A 276 0.58 8.54 -8.85
CA LEU A 276 1.76 7.69 -9.04
C LEU A 276 2.48 7.90 -10.39
N PRO A 277 1.80 8.04 -11.55
CA PRO A 277 2.48 8.29 -12.82
C PRO A 277 3.30 9.57 -12.83
N LEU A 278 2.86 10.60 -12.10
CA LEU A 278 3.58 11.88 -11.99
C LEU A 278 4.95 11.66 -11.33
N ALA A 279 5.00 10.88 -10.25
CA ALA A 279 6.25 10.53 -9.59
C ALA A 279 7.18 9.74 -10.52
N ALA A 280 6.65 8.80 -11.30
CA ALA A 280 7.42 7.99 -12.24
C ALA A 280 8.05 8.80 -13.37
N VAL A 281 7.33 9.78 -13.93
CA VAL A 281 7.84 10.68 -14.99
C VAL A 281 8.88 11.66 -14.46
N MET A 282 8.75 12.09 -13.20
CA MET A 282 9.64 13.07 -12.61
C MET A 282 10.92 12.48 -12.02
N PHE A 283 10.91 11.19 -11.63
CA PHE A 283 12.07 10.53 -11.05
C PHE A 283 13.36 10.63 -11.90
N PRO A 284 13.35 10.40 -13.22
CA PRO A 284 14.55 10.59 -14.04
C PRO A 284 15.07 12.04 -14.05
N ARG A 285 14.16 13.02 -13.99
CA ARG A 285 14.53 14.45 -13.95
C ARG A 285 15.15 14.82 -12.61
N ILE A 286 14.69 14.22 -11.50
CA ILE A 286 15.26 14.40 -10.17
C ILE A 286 16.70 13.91 -10.13
N VAL A 287 16.95 12.71 -10.65
CA VAL A 287 18.29 12.12 -10.70
C VAL A 287 19.22 12.97 -11.57
N HIS A 288 18.74 13.47 -12.70
CA HIS A 288 19.54 14.27 -13.63
C HIS A 288 19.90 15.64 -13.06
N SER A 289 18.98 16.34 -12.38
CA SER A 289 19.22 17.65 -11.78
C SER A 289 20.08 17.56 -10.52
N ALA A 290 19.94 16.50 -9.72
CA ALA A 290 20.79 16.21 -8.58
C ALA A 290 22.26 16.01 -8.99
N ALA A 291 22.49 15.33 -10.14
CA ALA A 291 23.82 15.14 -10.70
C ALA A 291 24.48 16.45 -11.20
N ARG A 292 23.67 17.49 -11.52
CA ARG A 292 24.16 18.79 -12.01
C ARG A 292 24.24 19.88 -10.94
N SER A 293 23.96 19.55 -9.65
CA SER A 293 23.87 20.52 -8.55
C SER A 293 22.94 21.72 -8.82
N GLU A 294 21.99 21.57 -9.76
CA GLU A 294 21.01 22.60 -10.06
C GLU A 294 20.01 22.68 -8.90
N LYS A 295 19.73 23.89 -8.40
CA LYS A 295 18.64 24.15 -7.44
C LYS A 295 17.31 23.91 -8.17
N SER A 296 16.94 22.65 -8.38
CA SER A 296 15.68 22.32 -9.06
C SER A 296 14.52 22.48 -8.07
N ASN A 297 13.54 23.29 -8.45
CA ASN A 297 12.26 23.44 -7.74
C ASN A 297 11.35 22.22 -7.98
N LEU A 298 11.98 21.05 -8.08
CA LEU A 298 11.35 19.81 -8.53
C LEU A 298 10.30 19.33 -7.55
N MET A 299 10.57 19.47 -6.24
CA MET A 299 9.60 19.14 -5.20
C MET A 299 8.35 20.01 -5.28
N GLY A 300 8.52 21.31 -5.56
CA GLY A 300 7.40 22.21 -5.80
C GLY A 300 6.55 21.79 -7.00
N MET A 301 7.20 21.34 -8.09
CA MET A 301 6.49 20.84 -9.28
C MET A 301 5.72 19.56 -9.01
N VAL A 302 6.31 18.58 -8.28
CA VAL A 302 5.62 17.34 -7.87
C VAL A 302 4.42 17.67 -6.99
N PHE A 303 4.61 18.55 -6.02
CA PHE A 303 3.56 18.95 -5.10
C PHE A 303 2.41 19.68 -5.84
N LEU A 304 2.73 20.62 -6.73
CA LEU A 304 1.74 21.34 -7.54
C LEU A 304 1.01 20.38 -8.50
N GLY A 305 1.74 19.52 -9.20
CA GLY A 305 1.14 18.51 -10.09
C GLY A 305 0.21 17.56 -9.34
N THR A 306 0.61 17.12 -8.13
CA THR A 306 -0.25 16.32 -7.24
C THR A 306 -1.50 17.10 -6.83
N ALA A 307 -1.35 18.40 -6.48
CA ALA A 307 -2.48 19.24 -6.10
C ALA A 307 -3.48 19.37 -7.27
N VAL A 308 -3.00 19.69 -8.46
CA VAL A 308 -3.85 19.81 -9.65
C VAL A 308 -4.56 18.48 -9.95
N LEU A 309 -3.83 17.37 -10.03
CA LEU A 309 -4.42 16.07 -10.36
C LEU A 309 -5.42 15.59 -9.30
N SER A 310 -5.10 15.75 -8.02
CA SER A 310 -6.00 15.30 -6.95
C SER A 310 -7.25 16.19 -6.86
N VAL A 311 -7.13 17.49 -7.04
CA VAL A 311 -8.28 18.42 -7.06
C VAL A 311 -9.16 18.16 -8.29
N VAL A 312 -8.58 18.06 -9.50
CA VAL A 312 -9.32 17.74 -10.73
C VAL A 312 -10.01 16.38 -10.60
N GLY A 313 -9.32 15.38 -10.06
CA GLY A 313 -9.89 14.07 -9.83
C GLY A 313 -11.04 14.11 -8.79
N ALA A 314 -10.89 14.86 -7.70
CA ALA A 314 -11.93 15.01 -6.68
C ALA A 314 -13.16 15.75 -7.23
N VAL A 315 -12.95 16.81 -8.00
CA VAL A 315 -14.04 17.53 -8.71
C VAL A 315 -14.71 16.59 -9.73
N GLY A 316 -13.92 15.88 -10.53
CA GLY A 316 -14.44 14.89 -11.49
C GLY A 316 -15.30 13.82 -10.84
N LEU A 317 -14.83 13.22 -9.73
CA LEU A 317 -15.61 12.26 -8.94
C LEU A 317 -16.88 12.89 -8.34
N SER A 318 -16.82 14.16 -7.92
CA SER A 318 -17.98 14.84 -7.35
C SER A 318 -19.05 15.14 -8.41
N LEU A 319 -18.66 15.54 -9.60
CA LEU A 319 -19.58 15.88 -10.69
C LEU A 319 -20.09 14.64 -11.43
N LEU A 320 -19.21 13.68 -11.70
CA LEU A 320 -19.50 12.46 -12.44
C LEU A 320 -19.87 11.28 -11.53
N GLY A 321 -20.04 11.52 -10.23
CA GLY A 321 -20.29 10.50 -9.22
C GLY A 321 -21.36 9.49 -9.60
N PRO A 322 -22.59 9.90 -10.00
CA PRO A 322 -23.64 8.97 -10.40
C PRO A 322 -23.22 8.07 -11.57
N PHE A 323 -22.53 8.64 -12.57
CA PHE A 323 -22.04 7.88 -13.72
C PHE A 323 -20.96 6.87 -13.32
N VAL A 324 -19.94 7.30 -12.56
CA VAL A 324 -18.82 6.44 -12.13
C VAL A 324 -19.32 5.30 -11.22
N VAL A 325 -20.23 5.62 -10.28
CA VAL A 325 -20.83 4.61 -9.39
C VAL A 325 -21.68 3.61 -10.20
N SER A 326 -22.50 4.07 -11.15
CA SER A 326 -23.32 3.18 -11.97
C SER A 326 -22.49 2.27 -12.87
N PHE A 327 -21.31 2.72 -13.28
CA PHE A 327 -20.39 1.92 -14.10
C PHE A 327 -19.77 0.75 -13.31
N VAL A 328 -19.47 0.94 -12.03
CA VAL A 328 -18.77 -0.08 -11.20
C VAL A 328 -19.73 -0.92 -10.39
N TYR A 329 -20.76 -0.29 -9.80
CA TYR A 329 -21.62 -0.88 -8.78
C TYR A 329 -23.05 -1.09 -9.26
N LYS A 330 -23.86 -1.73 -8.41
CA LYS A 330 -25.31 -1.92 -8.66
C LYS A 330 -26.06 -0.59 -8.65
N PRO A 331 -27.22 -0.51 -9.34
CA PRO A 331 -28.05 0.71 -9.38
C PRO A 331 -28.45 1.26 -8.01
N GLU A 332 -28.68 0.39 -7.03
CA GLU A 332 -29.02 0.76 -5.63
C GLU A 332 -27.92 1.59 -4.92
N PHE A 333 -26.66 1.45 -5.36
CA PHE A 333 -25.53 2.20 -4.83
C PHE A 333 -25.45 3.63 -5.37
N VAL A 334 -26.04 3.90 -6.55
CA VAL A 334 -25.84 5.15 -7.26
C VAL A 334 -26.20 6.37 -6.41
N LYS A 335 -27.40 6.41 -5.84
CA LYS A 335 -27.86 7.56 -5.05
C LYS A 335 -27.08 7.71 -3.75
N ALA A 336 -26.91 6.63 -3.01
CA ALA A 336 -26.30 6.67 -1.68
C ALA A 336 -24.77 6.91 -1.75
N ALA A 337 -24.05 6.16 -2.59
CA ALA A 337 -22.60 6.31 -2.70
C ALA A 337 -22.21 7.65 -3.35
N SER A 338 -22.92 8.10 -4.39
CA SER A 338 -22.61 9.38 -5.03
C SER A 338 -22.88 10.60 -4.14
N SER A 339 -23.83 10.51 -3.19
CA SER A 339 -24.08 11.62 -2.24
C SER A 339 -22.94 11.86 -1.26
N ILE A 340 -22.17 10.83 -0.90
CA ILE A 340 -21.03 10.92 0.02
C ILE A 340 -19.69 11.07 -0.71
N LEU A 341 -19.66 10.79 -2.02
CA LEU A 341 -18.45 10.82 -2.84
C LEU A 341 -17.73 12.19 -2.81
N PRO A 342 -18.42 13.36 -2.90
CA PRO A 342 -17.76 14.66 -2.81
C PRO A 342 -17.02 14.87 -1.50
N TRP A 343 -17.60 14.44 -0.37
CA TRP A 343 -16.99 14.53 0.95
C TRP A 343 -15.75 13.64 1.05
N TYR A 344 -15.86 12.42 0.53
CA TYR A 344 -14.76 11.47 0.59
C TYR A 344 -13.61 11.90 -0.34
N ALA A 345 -13.90 12.25 -1.59
CA ALA A 345 -12.91 12.66 -2.55
C ALA A 345 -12.16 13.92 -2.08
N SER A 346 -12.88 14.92 -1.53
CA SER A 346 -12.26 16.11 -0.97
C SER A 346 -11.36 15.81 0.24
N ALA A 347 -11.74 14.85 1.09
CA ALA A 347 -10.90 14.42 2.21
C ALA A 347 -9.62 13.69 1.78
N MET A 348 -9.58 13.09 0.58
CA MET A 348 -8.39 12.43 0.03
C MET A 348 -7.36 13.41 -0.55
N VAL A 349 -7.76 14.62 -0.96
CA VAL A 349 -6.83 15.62 -1.53
C VAL A 349 -5.69 15.97 -0.56
N PRO A 350 -5.96 16.41 0.67
CA PRO A 350 -4.88 16.71 1.62
C PRO A 350 -4.05 15.48 1.97
N LEU A 351 -4.62 14.28 1.97
CA LEU A 351 -3.87 13.04 2.19
C LEU A 351 -2.89 12.77 1.04
N ALA A 352 -3.30 12.98 -0.21
CA ALA A 352 -2.43 12.83 -1.37
C ALA A 352 -1.25 13.80 -1.33
N LEU A 353 -1.50 15.05 -0.95
CA LEU A 353 -0.45 16.06 -0.77
C LEU A 353 0.49 15.72 0.38
N ALA A 354 -0.08 15.28 1.52
CA ALA A 354 0.70 14.85 2.67
C ALA A 354 1.59 13.65 2.33
N ASN A 355 1.11 12.71 1.51
CA ASN A 355 1.89 11.56 1.06
C ASN A 355 3.17 11.97 0.32
N VAL A 356 3.10 12.98 -0.56
CA VAL A 356 4.27 13.50 -1.28
C VAL A 356 5.29 14.08 -0.33
N LEU A 357 4.86 14.92 0.62
CA LEU A 357 5.75 15.52 1.62
C LEU A 357 6.32 14.47 2.57
N LEU A 358 5.51 13.51 3.01
CA LEU A 358 5.91 12.44 3.91
C LEU A 358 7.02 11.58 3.29
N ASN A 359 6.86 11.18 2.03
CA ASN A 359 7.88 10.42 1.32
C ASN A 359 9.20 11.20 1.17
N ASP A 360 9.16 12.50 0.84
CA ASP A 360 10.38 13.35 0.78
C ASP A 360 11.05 13.47 2.14
N LEU A 361 10.30 13.71 3.20
CA LEU A 361 10.83 13.86 4.56
C LEU A 361 11.42 12.55 5.09
N LEU A 362 10.79 11.42 4.83
CA LEU A 362 11.28 10.11 5.27
C LEU A 362 12.46 9.57 4.44
N ALA A 363 12.66 10.06 3.23
CA ALA A 363 13.82 9.71 2.42
C ALA A 363 15.15 10.25 3.02
N ARG A 364 15.10 11.20 3.96
CA ARG A 364 16.25 11.93 4.49
C ARG A 364 16.50 11.58 5.96
N PRO A 365 17.78 11.54 6.45
CA PRO A 365 18.12 11.05 7.78
C PRO A 365 17.59 11.92 8.92
N ASP A 366 17.52 13.25 8.69
CA ASP A 366 17.21 14.22 9.72
C ASP A 366 15.72 14.20 10.10
N SER A 367 15.38 14.10 11.37
CA SER A 367 14.01 14.17 11.90
C SER A 367 13.07 12.98 11.65
N LYS A 368 13.53 11.85 11.07
CA LYS A 368 12.67 10.69 10.79
C LYS A 368 11.85 10.25 11.99
N LEU A 369 12.46 10.04 13.12
CA LEU A 369 11.78 9.52 14.32
C LEU A 369 10.73 10.52 14.85
N SER A 370 11.08 11.81 14.93
CA SER A 370 10.15 12.83 15.40
C SER A 370 8.93 12.96 14.50
N LEU A 371 9.13 13.01 13.18
CA LEU A 371 8.03 13.02 12.21
C LEU A 371 7.16 11.75 12.34
N SER A 372 7.79 10.58 12.44
CA SER A 372 7.07 9.31 12.55
C SER A 372 6.21 9.23 13.80
N LEU A 373 6.70 9.73 14.92
CA LEU A 373 5.94 9.81 16.16
C LEU A 373 4.74 10.77 16.02
N TRP A 374 4.91 11.92 15.38
CA TRP A 374 3.80 12.84 15.12
C TRP A 374 2.72 12.22 14.23
N VAL A 375 3.12 11.56 13.14
CA VAL A 375 2.17 10.88 12.23
C VAL A 375 1.43 9.76 12.96
N PHE A 376 2.15 8.94 13.76
CA PHE A 376 1.55 7.86 14.52
C PHE A 376 0.59 8.38 15.61
N THR A 377 0.97 9.44 16.33
CA THR A 377 0.12 10.07 17.35
C THR A 377 -1.14 10.65 16.71
N LEU A 378 -1.03 11.31 15.55
CA LEU A 378 -2.18 11.81 14.82
C LEU A 378 -3.10 10.68 14.36
N ALA A 379 -2.56 9.56 13.92
CA ALA A 379 -3.34 8.38 13.55
C ALA A 379 -4.07 7.77 14.75
N ALA A 380 -3.43 7.71 15.93
CA ALA A 380 -4.07 7.27 17.15
C ALA A 380 -5.21 8.24 17.57
N ALA A 381 -4.95 9.55 17.51
CA ALA A 381 -5.97 10.57 17.78
C ALA A 381 -7.14 10.50 16.81
N TYR A 382 -6.86 10.19 15.53
CA TYR A 382 -7.88 9.98 14.50
C TYR A 382 -8.81 8.81 14.84
N ILE A 383 -8.28 7.66 15.25
CA ILE A 383 -9.13 6.52 15.66
C ILE A 383 -9.99 6.89 16.85
N VAL A 384 -9.42 7.56 17.87
CA VAL A 384 -10.18 8.06 19.03
C VAL A 384 -11.28 9.03 18.58
N ALA A 385 -10.96 9.99 17.70
CA ALA A 385 -11.95 10.93 17.16
C ALA A 385 -13.08 10.21 16.40
N LEU A 386 -12.77 9.21 15.59
CA LEU A 386 -13.79 8.42 14.88
C LEU A 386 -14.71 7.64 15.83
N THR A 387 -14.18 7.12 16.95
CA THR A 387 -15.00 6.43 17.96
C THR A 387 -15.91 7.38 18.75
N GLN A 388 -15.62 8.68 18.77
CA GLN A 388 -16.44 9.70 19.44
C GLN A 388 -17.40 10.39 18.45
N PHE A 389 -16.95 10.67 17.23
CA PHE A 389 -17.67 11.44 16.22
C PHE A 389 -18.17 10.55 15.06
N HIS A 390 -19.02 9.57 15.38
CA HIS A 390 -19.61 8.65 14.39
C HIS A 390 -21.15 8.80 14.25
N GLY A 391 -21.73 9.94 14.61
CA GLY A 391 -23.18 10.14 14.52
C GLY A 391 -23.76 10.08 13.09
N SER A 392 -22.94 10.28 12.05
CA SER A 392 -23.31 10.11 10.64
C SER A 392 -22.10 9.81 9.79
N VAL A 393 -22.33 9.21 8.60
CA VAL A 393 -21.28 8.97 7.58
C VAL A 393 -20.56 10.27 7.21
N VAL A 394 -21.30 11.37 7.07
CA VAL A 394 -20.72 12.68 6.75
C VAL A 394 -19.82 13.20 7.88
N THR A 395 -20.20 12.96 9.14
CA THR A 395 -19.36 13.32 10.29
C THR A 395 -18.04 12.55 10.29
N VAL A 396 -18.07 11.25 9.99
CA VAL A 396 -16.85 10.43 9.80
C VAL A 396 -15.97 11.02 8.71
N LEU A 397 -16.53 11.40 7.56
CA LEU A 397 -15.77 11.97 6.43
C LEU A 397 -15.21 13.37 6.74
N LYS A 398 -15.93 14.20 7.52
CA LYS A 398 -15.40 15.48 8.02
C LYS A 398 -14.22 15.25 8.96
N THR A 399 -14.32 14.30 9.89
CA THR A 399 -13.22 13.92 10.79
C THR A 399 -12.01 13.44 9.99
N LEU A 400 -12.23 12.59 8.98
CA LEU A 400 -11.19 12.14 8.05
C LEU A 400 -10.51 13.34 7.35
N GLY A 401 -11.29 14.25 6.79
CA GLY A 401 -10.77 15.44 6.10
C GLY A 401 -9.95 16.34 7.02
N ILE A 402 -10.43 16.59 8.25
CA ILE A 402 -9.71 17.40 9.25
C ILE A 402 -8.38 16.72 9.62
N CYS A 403 -8.37 15.42 9.90
CA CYS A 403 -7.14 14.70 10.26
C CYS A 403 -6.15 14.65 9.10
N ASN A 404 -6.62 14.53 7.86
CA ASN A 404 -5.76 14.58 6.67
C ASN A 404 -5.18 15.99 6.45
N LEU A 405 -5.93 17.05 6.72
CA LEU A 405 -5.42 18.43 6.73
C LEU A 405 -4.38 18.64 7.83
N LEU A 406 -4.60 18.11 9.01
CA LEU A 406 -3.62 18.16 10.10
C LEU A 406 -2.34 17.41 9.73
N LEU A 407 -2.44 16.24 9.08
CA LEU A 407 -1.27 15.53 8.58
C LEU A 407 -0.49 16.38 7.57
N LEU A 408 -1.20 17.01 6.62
CA LEU A 408 -0.58 17.90 5.64
C LEU A 408 0.11 19.08 6.34
N ALA A 409 -0.52 19.68 7.35
CA ALA A 409 0.06 20.78 8.12
C ALA A 409 1.33 20.33 8.89
N VAL A 410 1.31 19.16 9.52
CA VAL A 410 2.48 18.57 10.19
C VAL A 410 3.61 18.37 9.19
N CYS A 411 3.36 17.72 8.06
CA CYS A 411 4.38 17.52 7.03
C CYS A 411 4.90 18.85 6.48
N GLY A 412 4.04 19.83 6.27
CA GLY A 412 4.41 21.19 5.83
C GLY A 412 5.28 21.92 6.83
N TRP A 413 5.00 21.78 8.13
CA TRP A 413 5.82 22.38 9.20
C TRP A 413 7.23 21.78 9.23
N PHE A 414 7.35 20.46 9.17
CA PHE A 414 8.66 19.80 9.10
C PHE A 414 9.43 20.17 7.82
N SER A 415 8.74 20.36 6.71
CA SER A 415 9.35 20.80 5.45
C SER A 415 9.88 22.24 5.54
N ARG A 416 9.14 23.17 6.17
CA ARG A 416 9.55 24.57 6.36
C ARG A 416 10.72 24.72 7.33
N LYS A 417 10.67 24.09 8.50
CA LYS A 417 11.73 24.13 9.52
C LYS A 417 13.10 23.80 8.93
N ARG A 418 13.12 22.99 7.90
CA ARG A 418 14.30 22.56 7.22
C ARG A 418 14.85 23.56 6.21
N LEU A 419 13.99 24.34 5.56
CA LEU A 419 14.44 25.40 4.65
C LEU A 419 15.18 26.49 5.43
N THR A 420 14.74 26.80 6.64
CA THR A 420 15.41 27.79 7.51
C THR A 420 16.77 27.35 8.01
N THR A 421 16.93 26.09 8.44
CA THR A 421 18.24 25.55 8.87
C THR A 421 19.28 25.44 7.75
N ARG A 422 18.90 25.52 6.49
CA ARG A 422 19.80 25.45 5.32
C ARG A 422 20.27 26.83 4.83
N THR A 423 19.57 27.89 5.22
CA THR A 423 19.96 29.29 4.91
C THR A 423 20.96 29.86 5.92
N ASP A 424 21.14 29.19 7.07
CA ASP A 424 22.02 29.63 8.17
C ASP A 424 23.40 28.93 8.14
N VAL A 425 23.71 28.15 7.10
CA VAL A 425 25.00 27.50 6.82
C VAL A 425 25.47 27.90 5.42
#